data_33f3ab8e57d23745b54d278755323f1f
#
_entry.id   33f3ab8e57d23745b54d278755323f1f
#
_cell.length_a   1.000
_cell.length_b   1.000
_cell.length_c   1.000
_cell.angle_alpha   90.00
_cell.angle_beta   90.00
_cell.angle_gamma   90.00
#
_symmetry.space_group_name_H-M   'P 1'
#
loop_
_entity.id
_entity.type
_entity.pdbx_description
1 polymer ?
#
loop_
_entity_poly.entity_id
_entity_poly.type
_entity_poly.pdbx_seq_one_letter_code
_entity_poly.pdbx_strand_id
1 'polypeptide(L)'
;DEELGSTEDKLEAFKRNAGLTNIGSDAQLAVEGNAEYERKRVENGTQINLIRDLTKYINNPSNEYEVLPANIGLSDNGLTTQIDRYNELIFERKRLLRTSTENNPMIVNLDTSIRAMKANVQAAIDGTLQGLLIVKADLDREASRFSRRISDAPGQERQYVSIARQQEIKAGLYLMLLQKREENAITLAATANNAKIIDEPVAEGGPVSPKPKMIYMIALVVGVGLPVGVIFLLGLTKFKIEGRGDVEKLTSLPI
;
A
#
# COMPACT_ATOMS: atom_id res chain seq x y z
N ASP A 1 6.27 -37.04 24.23
CA ASP A 1 5.80 -36.95 22.82
C ASP A 1 4.38 -36.38 22.73
N GLU A 2 3.39 -36.97 23.40
CA GLU A 2 1.99 -36.62 23.29
C GLU A 2 1.72 -35.14 23.70
N GLU A 3 2.35 -34.69 24.79
CA GLU A 3 2.19 -33.29 25.25
C GLU A 3 2.87 -32.27 24.33
N LEU A 4 4.00 -32.62 23.72
CA LEU A 4 4.68 -31.78 22.74
C LEU A 4 3.83 -31.67 21.47
N GLY A 5 3.39 -32.82 20.92
CA GLY A 5 2.52 -32.86 19.75
C GLY A 5 1.23 -32.05 19.94
N SER A 6 0.56 -32.20 21.09
CA SER A 6 -0.64 -31.38 21.41
C SER A 6 -0.36 -29.87 21.42
N THR A 7 0.86 -29.44 21.81
CA THR A 7 1.22 -28.04 21.82
C THR A 7 1.58 -27.53 20.42
N GLU A 8 2.19 -28.37 19.61
CA GLU A 8 2.46 -28.09 18.18
C GLU A 8 1.16 -27.96 17.39
N ASP A 9 0.20 -28.85 17.62
CA ASP A 9 -1.14 -28.80 17.03
C ASP A 9 -1.87 -27.50 17.40
N LYS A 10 -1.75 -27.06 18.66
CA LYS A 10 -2.30 -25.79 19.12
C LYS A 10 -1.66 -24.58 18.43
N LEU A 11 -0.34 -24.62 18.25
CA LEU A 11 0.38 -23.56 17.56
C LEU A 11 -0.02 -23.48 16.09
N GLU A 12 -0.13 -24.65 15.42
CA GLU A 12 -0.57 -24.72 14.04
C GLU A 12 -2.03 -24.25 13.88
N ALA A 13 -2.92 -24.73 14.73
CA ALA A 13 -4.32 -24.30 14.74
C ALA A 13 -4.47 -22.81 14.98
N PHE A 14 -3.66 -22.23 15.88
CA PHE A 14 -3.63 -20.79 16.12
C PHE A 14 -3.21 -20.04 14.86
N LYS A 15 -2.09 -20.41 14.23
CA LYS A 15 -1.62 -19.78 12.98
C LYS A 15 -2.68 -19.86 11.87
N ARG A 16 -3.29 -21.02 11.70
CA ARG A 16 -4.33 -21.24 10.69
C ARG A 16 -5.59 -20.40 10.94
N ASN A 17 -6.06 -20.37 12.18
CA ASN A 17 -7.27 -19.62 12.55
C ASN A 17 -7.06 -18.11 12.49
N ALA A 18 -5.87 -17.64 12.85
CA ALA A 18 -5.49 -16.24 12.76
C ALA A 18 -5.11 -15.84 11.31
N GLY A 19 -4.97 -16.78 10.38
CA GLY A 19 -4.56 -16.55 9.00
C GLY A 19 -3.15 -15.98 8.90
N LEU A 20 -2.26 -16.35 9.85
CA LEU A 20 -0.93 -15.79 9.99
C LEU A 20 0.13 -16.78 9.49
N THR A 21 0.99 -16.32 8.61
CA THR A 21 2.19 -17.06 8.22
C THR A 21 3.37 -16.65 9.10
N ASN A 22 3.53 -15.34 9.29
CA ASN A 22 4.52 -14.73 10.16
C ASN A 22 3.95 -13.44 10.75
N ILE A 23 3.78 -13.40 12.08
CA ILE A 23 3.10 -12.30 12.77
C ILE A 23 3.77 -10.94 12.50
N GLY A 24 5.11 -10.88 12.54
CA GLY A 24 5.85 -9.65 12.27
C GLY A 24 5.67 -9.14 10.85
N SER A 25 5.82 -10.03 9.86
CA SER A 25 5.65 -9.69 8.45
C SER A 25 4.19 -9.32 8.13
N ASP A 26 3.24 -10.07 8.69
CA ASP A 26 1.81 -9.84 8.45
C ASP A 26 1.36 -8.51 9.07
N ALA A 27 1.87 -8.14 10.24
CA ALA A 27 1.62 -6.84 10.86
C ALA A 27 2.21 -5.69 10.02
N GLN A 28 3.44 -5.85 9.51
CA GLN A 28 4.06 -4.86 8.66
C GLN A 28 3.29 -4.66 7.36
N LEU A 29 2.90 -5.74 6.68
CA LEU A 29 2.06 -5.68 5.48
C LEU A 29 0.71 -5.02 5.75
N ALA A 30 0.13 -5.23 6.94
CA ALA A 30 -1.09 -4.57 7.33
C ALA A 30 -0.89 -3.05 7.50
N VAL A 31 0.22 -2.61 8.09
CA VAL A 31 0.56 -1.18 8.24
C VAL A 31 0.80 -0.53 6.88
N GLU A 32 1.57 -1.18 6.00
CA GLU A 32 1.84 -0.68 4.64
C GLU A 32 0.55 -0.60 3.81
N GLY A 33 -0.28 -1.65 3.86
CA GLY A 33 -1.58 -1.66 3.21
C GLY A 33 -2.50 -0.56 3.73
N ASN A 34 -2.58 -0.37 5.06
CA ASN A 34 -3.36 0.71 5.64
C ASN A 34 -2.89 2.09 5.15
N ALA A 35 -1.58 2.33 5.13
CA ALA A 35 -1.01 3.59 4.67
C ALA A 35 -1.31 3.86 3.19
N GLU A 36 -1.34 2.84 2.35
CA GLU A 36 -1.70 2.95 0.94
C GLU A 36 -3.19 3.32 0.77
N TYR A 37 -4.07 2.61 1.50
CA TYR A 37 -5.51 2.89 1.44
C TYR A 37 -5.85 4.26 2.02
N GLU A 38 -5.19 4.71 3.09
CA GLU A 38 -5.36 6.06 3.63
C GLU A 38 -4.95 7.13 2.60
N ARG A 39 -3.86 6.94 1.87
CA ARG A 39 -3.49 7.85 0.77
C ARG A 39 -4.57 7.91 -0.31
N LYS A 40 -5.05 6.75 -0.76
CA LYS A 40 -6.14 6.67 -1.75
C LYS A 40 -7.42 7.32 -1.25
N ARG A 41 -7.74 7.20 0.05
CA ARG A 41 -8.88 7.88 0.68
C ARG A 41 -8.75 9.40 0.63
N VAL A 42 -7.57 9.93 0.96
CA VAL A 42 -7.28 11.37 0.91
C VAL A 42 -7.41 11.87 -0.53
N GLU A 43 -6.82 11.18 -1.49
CA GLU A 43 -6.91 11.52 -2.92
C GLU A 43 -8.36 11.52 -3.42
N ASN A 44 -9.09 10.44 -3.16
CA ASN A 44 -10.51 10.33 -3.52
C ASN A 44 -11.34 11.40 -2.81
N GLY A 45 -11.07 11.69 -1.53
CA GLY A 45 -11.71 12.77 -0.78
C GLY A 45 -11.46 14.14 -1.42
N THR A 46 -10.27 14.39 -1.92
CA THR A 46 -9.93 15.62 -2.66
C THR A 46 -10.75 15.70 -3.94
N GLN A 47 -10.84 14.64 -4.72
CA GLN A 47 -11.65 14.59 -5.94
C GLN A 47 -13.15 14.87 -5.64
N ILE A 48 -13.69 14.27 -4.57
CA ILE A 48 -15.07 14.52 -4.13
C ILE A 48 -15.28 16.01 -3.80
N ASN A 49 -14.33 16.63 -3.11
CA ASN A 49 -14.46 18.05 -2.75
C ASN A 49 -14.40 18.94 -4.00
N LEU A 50 -13.49 18.66 -4.94
CA LEU A 50 -13.40 19.39 -6.22
C LEU A 50 -14.71 19.28 -7.01
N ILE A 51 -15.29 18.10 -7.11
CA ILE A 51 -16.59 17.88 -7.78
C ILE A 51 -17.71 18.64 -7.07
N ARG A 52 -17.75 18.63 -5.73
CA ARG A 52 -18.76 19.39 -4.97
C ARG A 52 -18.63 20.90 -5.17
N ASP A 53 -17.42 21.41 -5.24
CA ASP A 53 -17.19 22.83 -5.47
C ASP A 53 -17.56 23.22 -6.91
N LEU A 54 -17.27 22.33 -7.89
CA LEU A 54 -17.75 22.51 -9.26
C LEU A 54 -19.29 22.47 -9.32
N THR A 55 -19.93 21.59 -8.57
CA THR A 55 -21.40 21.53 -8.45
C THR A 55 -21.98 22.85 -7.92
N LYS A 56 -21.39 23.41 -6.87
CA LYS A 56 -21.79 24.71 -6.33
C LYS A 56 -21.60 25.83 -7.35
N TYR A 57 -20.50 25.81 -8.09
CA TYR A 57 -20.16 26.82 -9.08
C TYR A 57 -21.17 26.83 -10.23
N ILE A 58 -21.48 25.66 -10.81
CA ILE A 58 -22.39 25.55 -11.96
C ILE A 58 -23.86 25.85 -11.57
N ASN A 59 -24.24 25.58 -10.32
CA ASN A 59 -25.56 25.82 -9.80
C ASN A 59 -25.79 27.24 -9.28
N ASN A 60 -24.74 28.06 -9.21
CA ASN A 60 -24.86 29.44 -8.80
C ASN A 60 -25.48 30.27 -9.96
N PRO A 61 -26.63 30.92 -9.74
CA PRO A 61 -27.27 31.75 -10.78
C PRO A 61 -26.38 32.87 -11.32
N SER A 62 -25.49 33.41 -10.49
CA SER A 62 -24.53 34.44 -10.91
C SER A 62 -23.52 33.96 -11.96
N ASN A 63 -23.35 32.65 -12.12
CA ASN A 63 -22.39 32.03 -13.04
C ASN A 63 -23.10 31.45 -14.30
N GLU A 64 -24.31 31.86 -14.62
CA GLU A 64 -25.11 31.20 -15.67
C GLU A 64 -24.42 31.19 -17.05
N TYR A 65 -23.67 32.24 -17.37
CA TYR A 65 -22.91 32.39 -18.61
C TYR A 65 -21.40 32.55 -18.37
N GLU A 66 -20.93 32.04 -17.24
CA GLU A 66 -19.50 32.04 -16.91
C GLU A 66 -18.82 30.75 -17.33
N VAL A 67 -17.53 30.85 -17.57
CA VAL A 67 -16.65 29.75 -17.94
C VAL A 67 -16.45 28.83 -16.72
N LEU A 68 -16.63 27.53 -16.90
CA LEU A 68 -16.33 26.56 -15.88
C LEU A 68 -14.81 26.32 -15.81
N PRO A 69 -14.26 26.16 -14.61
CA PRO A 69 -12.85 25.79 -14.48
C PRO A 69 -12.61 24.41 -15.08
N ALA A 70 -11.82 24.32 -16.14
CA ALA A 70 -11.53 23.05 -16.83
C ALA A 70 -10.35 22.28 -16.22
N ASN A 71 -9.41 23.00 -15.61
CA ASN A 71 -8.18 22.38 -15.10
C ASN A 71 -8.14 22.39 -13.56
N ILE A 72 -9.07 21.68 -12.95
CA ILE A 72 -9.19 21.54 -11.48
C ILE A 72 -8.59 20.24 -10.94
N GLY A 73 -7.77 19.54 -11.74
CA GLY A 73 -7.12 18.31 -11.30
C GLY A 73 -8.07 17.10 -11.19
N LEU A 74 -9.15 17.08 -11.96
CA LEU A 74 -10.04 15.92 -12.06
C LEU A 74 -9.40 14.84 -12.92
N SER A 75 -9.54 13.60 -12.47
CA SER A 75 -9.05 12.42 -13.19
C SER A 75 -10.04 11.95 -14.28
N ASP A 76 -11.22 12.56 -14.38
CA ASP A 76 -12.28 12.17 -15.33
C ASP A 76 -12.14 12.97 -16.64
N ASN A 77 -11.59 12.33 -17.65
CA ASN A 77 -11.46 12.92 -19.00
C ASN A 77 -12.81 13.16 -19.68
N GLY A 78 -13.84 12.37 -19.35
CA GLY A 78 -15.17 12.51 -19.92
C GLY A 78 -15.83 13.81 -19.47
N LEU A 79 -15.79 14.09 -18.18
CA LEU A 79 -16.27 15.33 -17.59
C LEU A 79 -15.49 16.54 -18.10
N THR A 80 -14.16 16.45 -18.16
CA THR A 80 -13.30 17.52 -18.68
C THR A 80 -13.68 17.88 -20.12
N THR A 81 -13.88 16.89 -20.98
CA THR A 81 -14.31 17.12 -22.38
C THR A 81 -15.67 17.83 -22.46
N GLN A 82 -16.61 17.50 -21.59
CA GLN A 82 -17.92 18.19 -21.58
C GLN A 82 -17.81 19.62 -21.06
N ILE A 83 -16.97 19.87 -20.08
CA ILE A 83 -16.67 21.22 -19.58
C ILE A 83 -16.05 22.07 -20.69
N ASP A 84 -15.10 21.52 -21.45
CA ASP A 84 -14.45 22.23 -22.54
C ASP A 84 -15.47 22.62 -23.62
N ARG A 85 -16.36 21.70 -24.01
CA ARG A 85 -17.44 22.01 -24.97
C ARG A 85 -18.39 23.06 -24.44
N TYR A 86 -18.76 23.01 -23.17
CA TYR A 86 -19.56 24.06 -22.55
C TYR A 86 -18.83 25.41 -22.62
N ASN A 87 -17.56 25.45 -22.27
CA ASN A 87 -16.74 26.65 -22.29
C ASN A 87 -16.61 27.23 -23.73
N GLU A 88 -16.47 26.40 -24.74
CA GLU A 88 -16.46 26.80 -26.14
C GLU A 88 -17.75 27.57 -26.50
N LEU A 89 -18.91 27.04 -26.11
CA LEU A 89 -20.20 27.71 -26.36
C LEU A 89 -20.28 29.05 -25.61
N ILE A 90 -19.79 29.15 -24.38
CA ILE A 90 -19.72 30.40 -23.61
C ILE A 90 -18.80 31.40 -24.30
N PHE A 91 -17.63 31.00 -24.79
CA PHE A 91 -16.73 31.87 -25.54
C PHE A 91 -17.37 32.37 -26.84
N GLU A 92 -18.08 31.49 -27.54
CA GLU A 92 -18.79 31.87 -28.76
C GLU A 92 -19.91 32.87 -28.45
N ARG A 93 -20.70 32.68 -27.41
CA ARG A 93 -21.69 33.65 -26.93
C ARG A 93 -21.06 35.01 -26.63
N LYS A 94 -20.01 35.01 -25.82
CA LYS A 94 -19.28 36.25 -25.47
C LYS A 94 -18.73 36.96 -26.73
N ARG A 95 -18.28 36.20 -27.73
CA ARG A 95 -17.82 36.76 -29.02
C ARG A 95 -18.94 37.38 -29.80
N LEU A 96 -20.08 36.72 -29.95
CA LEU A 96 -21.24 37.25 -30.69
C LEU A 96 -21.87 38.47 -30.02
N LEU A 97 -21.91 38.54 -28.70
CA LEU A 97 -22.41 39.66 -27.92
C LEU A 97 -21.59 40.96 -28.10
N ARG A 98 -20.36 40.89 -28.60
CA ARG A 98 -19.56 42.08 -28.93
C ARG A 98 -20.09 42.81 -30.17
N THR A 99 -20.80 42.15 -31.05
CA THR A 99 -21.29 42.70 -32.33
C THR A 99 -22.80 42.58 -32.50
N SER A 100 -23.50 41.98 -31.55
CA SER A 100 -24.95 41.72 -31.59
C SER A 100 -25.61 41.95 -30.23
N THR A 101 -26.93 42.04 -30.24
CA THR A 101 -27.74 42.14 -29.01
C THR A 101 -28.26 40.78 -28.58
N GLU A 102 -28.68 40.65 -27.32
CA GLU A 102 -29.19 39.39 -26.74
C GLU A 102 -30.42 38.84 -27.49
N ASN A 103 -31.21 39.72 -28.15
CA ASN A 103 -32.39 39.34 -28.95
C ASN A 103 -32.05 38.76 -30.34
N ASN A 104 -30.78 38.69 -30.72
CA ASN A 104 -30.39 38.09 -31.99
C ASN A 104 -30.74 36.59 -32.00
N PRO A 105 -31.45 36.06 -33.04
CA PRO A 105 -31.84 34.67 -33.13
C PRO A 105 -30.65 33.69 -32.98
N MET A 106 -29.45 34.09 -33.44
CA MET A 106 -28.26 33.25 -33.26
C MET A 106 -27.86 33.13 -31.78
N ILE A 107 -27.97 34.20 -31.02
CA ILE A 107 -27.68 34.21 -29.57
C ILE A 107 -28.73 33.39 -28.82
N VAL A 108 -30.02 33.55 -29.14
CA VAL A 108 -31.10 32.75 -28.54
C VAL A 108 -30.94 31.26 -28.78
N ASN A 109 -30.53 30.84 -29.99
CA ASN A 109 -30.22 29.42 -30.30
C ASN A 109 -29.01 28.96 -29.54
N LEU A 110 -27.98 29.78 -29.40
CA LEU A 110 -26.78 29.46 -28.66
C LEU A 110 -27.07 29.32 -27.16
N ASP A 111 -27.91 30.21 -26.61
CA ASP A 111 -28.37 30.11 -25.20
C ASP A 111 -29.15 28.81 -24.94
N THR A 112 -29.92 28.35 -25.91
CA THR A 112 -30.59 27.02 -25.83
C THR A 112 -29.57 25.88 -25.82
N SER A 113 -28.55 25.98 -26.67
CA SER A 113 -27.46 25.00 -26.73
C SER A 113 -26.62 24.96 -25.43
N ILE A 114 -26.35 26.17 -24.88
CA ILE A 114 -25.64 26.31 -23.58
C ILE A 114 -26.45 25.70 -22.45
N ARG A 115 -27.76 25.91 -22.38
CA ARG A 115 -28.62 25.29 -21.36
C ARG A 115 -28.64 23.79 -21.47
N ALA A 116 -28.75 23.25 -22.67
CA ALA A 116 -28.70 21.81 -22.92
C ALA A 116 -27.34 21.22 -22.51
N MET A 117 -26.24 21.91 -22.86
CA MET A 117 -24.91 21.45 -22.50
C MET A 117 -24.65 21.55 -20.99
N LYS A 118 -25.18 22.60 -20.34
CA LYS A 118 -25.14 22.74 -18.87
C LYS A 118 -25.79 21.53 -18.18
N ALA A 119 -26.97 21.13 -18.66
CA ALA A 119 -27.66 19.95 -18.13
C ALA A 119 -26.81 18.65 -18.30
N ASN A 120 -26.16 18.50 -19.45
CA ASN A 120 -25.27 17.36 -19.68
C ASN A 120 -24.05 17.38 -18.73
N VAL A 121 -23.42 18.54 -18.53
CA VAL A 121 -22.32 18.69 -17.58
C VAL A 121 -22.80 18.41 -16.16
N GLN A 122 -23.97 18.88 -15.75
CA GLN A 122 -24.55 18.59 -14.44
C GLN A 122 -24.76 17.07 -14.24
N ALA A 123 -25.33 16.39 -15.24
CA ALA A 123 -25.52 14.95 -15.19
C ALA A 123 -24.17 14.17 -15.11
N ALA A 124 -23.16 14.64 -15.83
CA ALA A 124 -21.81 14.08 -15.77
C ALA A 124 -21.16 14.30 -14.39
N ILE A 125 -21.28 15.49 -13.82
CA ILE A 125 -20.83 15.81 -12.45
C ILE A 125 -21.48 14.88 -11.43
N ASP A 126 -22.80 14.70 -11.51
CA ASP A 126 -23.54 13.81 -10.59
C ASP A 126 -23.11 12.36 -10.75
N GLY A 127 -22.90 11.91 -11.98
CA GLY A 127 -22.39 10.56 -12.27
C GLY A 127 -20.98 10.34 -11.69
N THR A 128 -20.08 11.28 -11.93
CA THR A 128 -18.72 11.24 -11.38
C THR A 128 -18.73 11.26 -9.86
N LEU A 129 -19.56 12.11 -9.25
CA LEU A 129 -19.71 12.18 -7.78
C LEU A 129 -20.19 10.83 -7.21
N GLN A 130 -21.20 10.21 -7.82
CA GLN A 130 -21.67 8.90 -7.40
C GLN A 130 -20.58 7.84 -7.52
N GLY A 131 -19.84 7.81 -8.62
CA GLY A 131 -18.70 6.91 -8.80
C GLY A 131 -17.64 7.08 -7.70
N LEU A 132 -17.26 8.32 -7.40
CA LEU A 132 -16.30 8.63 -6.33
C LEU A 132 -16.81 8.24 -4.93
N LEU A 133 -18.11 8.37 -4.67
CA LEU A 133 -18.72 7.95 -3.40
C LEU A 133 -18.72 6.41 -3.24
N ILE A 134 -18.90 5.67 -4.33
CA ILE A 134 -18.79 4.20 -4.33
C ILE A 134 -17.34 3.81 -4.02
N VAL A 135 -16.37 4.41 -4.72
CA VAL A 135 -14.94 4.18 -4.47
C VAL A 135 -14.59 4.52 -3.01
N LYS A 136 -15.13 5.64 -2.49
CA LYS A 136 -14.93 6.02 -1.08
C LYS A 136 -15.41 4.93 -0.13
N ALA A 137 -16.60 4.37 -0.35
CA ALA A 137 -17.14 3.33 0.51
C ALA A 137 -16.30 2.05 0.48
N ASP A 138 -15.71 1.72 -0.66
CA ASP A 138 -14.81 0.57 -0.81
C ASP A 138 -13.48 0.82 -0.11
N LEU A 139 -12.89 2.00 -0.29
CA LEU A 139 -11.65 2.40 0.40
C LEU A 139 -11.84 2.44 1.92
N ASP A 140 -12.98 2.95 2.41
CA ASP A 140 -13.30 2.98 3.85
C ASP A 140 -13.43 1.56 4.43
N ARG A 141 -14.00 0.62 3.66
CA ARG A 141 -14.08 -0.80 4.05
C ARG A 141 -12.69 -1.44 4.15
N GLU A 142 -11.86 -1.26 3.13
CA GLU A 142 -10.52 -1.87 3.11
C GLU A 142 -9.62 -1.25 4.19
N ALA A 143 -9.60 0.07 4.34
CA ALA A 143 -8.86 0.74 5.41
C ALA A 143 -9.30 0.22 6.80
N SER A 144 -10.61 0.03 7.02
CA SER A 144 -11.14 -0.52 8.27
C SER A 144 -10.71 -1.98 8.50
N ARG A 145 -10.53 -2.78 7.45
CA ARG A 145 -10.02 -4.15 7.55
C ARG A 145 -8.56 -4.16 8.00
N PHE A 146 -7.72 -3.32 7.38
CA PHE A 146 -6.32 -3.21 7.76
C PHE A 146 -6.15 -2.62 9.16
N SER A 147 -6.93 -1.59 9.51
CA SER A 147 -6.93 -1.00 10.85
C SER A 147 -7.28 -2.04 11.94
N ARG A 148 -8.26 -2.90 11.69
CA ARG A 148 -8.59 -4.01 12.60
C ARG A 148 -7.43 -4.99 12.73
N ARG A 149 -6.82 -5.41 11.63
CA ARG A 149 -5.65 -6.31 11.66
C ARG A 149 -4.50 -5.73 12.50
N ILE A 150 -4.22 -4.43 12.33
CA ILE A 150 -3.20 -3.73 13.13
C ILE A 150 -3.58 -3.71 14.61
N SER A 151 -4.84 -3.44 14.93
CA SER A 151 -5.33 -3.41 16.30
C SER A 151 -5.28 -4.77 16.98
N ASP A 152 -5.53 -5.85 16.25
CA ASP A 152 -5.57 -7.22 16.76
C ASP A 152 -4.17 -7.85 16.88
N ALA A 153 -3.20 -7.36 16.08
CA ALA A 153 -1.84 -7.89 16.01
C ALA A 153 -1.15 -8.05 17.38
N PRO A 154 -1.17 -7.06 18.32
CA PRO A 154 -0.53 -7.21 19.63
C PRO A 154 -1.18 -8.27 20.50
N GLY A 155 -2.47 -8.52 20.32
CA GLY A 155 -3.19 -9.59 21.02
C GLY A 155 -2.79 -10.96 20.50
N GLN A 156 -2.72 -11.08 19.19
CA GLN A 156 -2.30 -12.33 18.51
C GLN A 156 -0.84 -12.63 18.80
N GLU A 157 0.03 -11.62 18.81
CA GLU A 157 1.45 -11.80 19.15
C GLU A 157 1.63 -12.35 20.58
N ARG A 158 0.93 -11.79 21.55
CA ARG A 158 0.98 -12.29 22.95
C ARG A 158 0.53 -13.75 23.06
N GLN A 159 -0.53 -14.12 22.37
CA GLN A 159 -1.01 -15.51 22.35
C GLN A 159 -0.01 -16.44 21.70
N TYR A 160 0.53 -16.04 20.54
CA TYR A 160 1.56 -16.79 19.83
C TYR A 160 2.80 -17.02 20.70
N VAL A 161 3.35 -15.95 21.29
CA VAL A 161 4.54 -16.03 22.16
C VAL A 161 4.29 -16.95 23.35
N SER A 162 3.08 -16.91 23.92
CA SER A 162 2.71 -17.79 25.02
C SER A 162 2.73 -19.26 24.60
N ILE A 163 2.13 -19.60 23.45
CA ILE A 163 2.08 -20.98 22.94
C ILE A 163 3.47 -21.43 22.48
N ALA A 164 4.21 -20.57 21.78
CA ALA A 164 5.56 -20.87 21.30
C ALA A 164 6.52 -21.12 22.46
N ARG A 165 6.44 -20.33 23.54
CA ARG A 165 7.22 -20.58 24.76
C ARG A 165 6.88 -21.91 25.42
N GLN A 166 5.60 -22.29 25.46
CA GLN A 166 5.21 -23.61 25.97
C GLN A 166 5.78 -24.74 25.12
N GLN A 167 5.74 -24.58 23.80
CA GLN A 167 6.33 -25.55 22.86
C GLN A 167 7.84 -25.65 23.08
N GLU A 168 8.56 -24.53 23.20
CA GLU A 168 10.00 -24.49 23.43
C GLU A 168 10.39 -25.18 24.74
N ILE A 169 9.67 -24.90 25.83
CA ILE A 169 9.88 -25.56 27.15
C ILE A 169 9.67 -27.05 27.02
N LYS A 170 8.57 -27.48 26.39
CA LYS A 170 8.25 -28.90 26.24
C LYS A 170 9.26 -29.65 25.32
N ALA A 171 9.69 -28.98 24.24
CA ALA A 171 10.74 -29.50 23.37
C ALA A 171 12.07 -29.65 24.11
N GLY A 172 12.47 -28.65 24.91
CA GLY A 172 13.67 -28.75 25.75
C GLY A 172 13.59 -29.87 26.79
N LEU A 173 12.42 -29.99 27.43
CA LEU A 173 12.17 -31.06 28.39
C LEU A 173 12.21 -32.46 27.73
N TYR A 174 11.62 -32.57 26.55
CA TYR A 174 11.67 -33.79 25.76
C TYR A 174 13.10 -34.21 25.41
N LEU A 175 13.90 -33.29 24.89
CA LEU A 175 15.30 -33.54 24.58
C LEU A 175 16.11 -33.92 25.82
N MET A 176 15.89 -33.25 26.97
CA MET A 176 16.55 -33.60 28.23
C MET A 176 16.17 -35.01 28.72
N LEU A 177 14.88 -35.35 28.65
CA LEU A 177 14.40 -36.68 29.02
C LEU A 177 14.94 -37.77 28.09
N LEU A 178 15.00 -37.47 26.78
CA LEU A 178 15.59 -38.36 25.79
C LEU A 178 17.08 -38.60 26.10
N GLN A 179 17.84 -37.55 26.36
CA GLN A 179 19.23 -37.63 26.78
C GLN A 179 19.38 -38.44 28.05
N LYS A 180 18.55 -38.24 29.06
CA LYS A 180 18.59 -38.99 30.32
C LYS A 180 18.23 -40.46 30.12
N ARG A 181 17.29 -40.75 29.22
CA ARG A 181 16.96 -42.13 28.85
C ARG A 181 18.14 -42.83 28.19
N GLU A 182 18.82 -42.14 27.26
CA GLU A 182 20.01 -42.72 26.61
C GLU A 182 21.19 -42.88 27.57
N GLU A 183 21.43 -41.90 28.46
CA GLU A 183 22.43 -41.98 29.53
C GLU A 183 22.16 -43.21 30.43
N ASN A 184 20.90 -43.40 30.84
CA ASN A 184 20.51 -44.56 31.63
C ASN A 184 20.67 -45.88 30.87
N ALA A 185 20.31 -45.90 29.57
CA ALA A 185 20.50 -47.11 28.73
C ALA A 185 21.98 -47.43 28.55
N ILE A 186 22.85 -46.43 28.36
CA ILE A 186 24.31 -46.64 28.29
C ILE A 186 24.85 -47.12 29.64
N THR A 187 24.39 -46.51 30.75
CA THR A 187 24.82 -46.92 32.08
C THR A 187 24.42 -48.35 32.39
N LEU A 188 23.19 -48.75 32.01
CA LEU A 188 22.73 -50.14 32.13
C LEU A 188 23.57 -51.11 31.27
N ALA A 189 23.88 -50.71 30.03
CA ALA A 189 24.74 -51.51 29.15
C ALA A 189 26.18 -51.59 29.65
N ALA A 190 26.71 -50.48 30.21
CA ALA A 190 28.07 -50.44 30.77
C ALA A 190 28.19 -51.23 32.06
N THR A 191 27.14 -51.30 32.89
CA THR A 191 27.13 -52.15 34.08
C THR A 191 27.03 -53.69 33.75
N ALA A 192 26.52 -54.03 32.54
CA ALA A 192 26.43 -55.41 32.07
C ALA A 192 27.69 -55.88 31.34
N ASN A 193 28.58 -54.99 30.94
CA ASN A 193 29.82 -55.32 30.23
C ASN A 193 30.99 -54.53 30.83
N ASN A 194 31.99 -55.29 31.38
CA ASN A 194 33.29 -54.71 31.73
C ASN A 194 34.10 -54.29 30.48
N ALA A 195 33.56 -53.43 29.68
CA ALA A 195 34.21 -52.91 28.49
C ALA A 195 35.24 -51.85 28.90
N LYS A 196 36.51 -52.14 28.66
CA LYS A 196 37.63 -51.25 28.85
C LYS A 196 37.68 -50.28 27.64
N ILE A 197 37.53 -49.00 27.90
CA ILE A 197 37.72 -47.98 26.86
C ILE A 197 39.19 -48.01 26.45
N ILE A 198 39.46 -48.31 25.18
CA ILE A 198 40.81 -48.44 24.62
C ILE A 198 41.26 -47.11 23.98
N ASP A 199 40.32 -46.21 23.64
CA ASP A 199 40.66 -44.97 22.97
C ASP A 199 39.80 -43.80 23.48
N GLU A 200 40.38 -42.61 23.65
CA GLU A 200 39.67 -41.43 24.05
C GLU A 200 39.07 -40.73 22.81
N PRO A 201 37.83 -40.28 22.90
CA PRO A 201 37.25 -39.55 21.78
C PRO A 201 37.98 -38.23 21.55
N VAL A 202 38.62 -38.11 20.42
CA VAL A 202 39.23 -36.86 19.96
C VAL A 202 38.17 -36.07 19.18
N ALA A 203 37.81 -34.94 19.71
CA ALA A 203 36.97 -34.02 19.00
C ALA A 203 37.79 -33.26 17.93
N GLU A 204 37.79 -33.77 16.70
CA GLU A 204 38.30 -33.04 15.55
C GLU A 204 37.13 -32.23 14.94
N GLY A 205 37.14 -30.97 15.17
CA GLY A 205 36.23 -30.08 14.47
C GLY A 205 36.16 -28.70 15.08
N GLY A 206 36.51 -27.75 14.32
CA GLY A 206 36.26 -26.35 14.68
C GLY A 206 34.77 -26.05 14.75
N PRO A 207 34.38 -24.93 15.29
CA PRO A 207 32.98 -24.56 15.50
C PRO A 207 32.17 -24.63 14.18
N VAL A 208 31.13 -25.47 14.15
CA VAL A 208 30.30 -25.70 12.95
C VAL A 208 29.41 -24.49 12.65
N SER A 209 29.13 -23.67 13.65
CA SER A 209 28.32 -22.46 13.54
C SER A 209 28.71 -21.49 14.67
N PRO A 210 28.66 -20.18 14.42
CA PRO A 210 28.40 -19.48 13.17
C PRO A 210 29.60 -19.39 12.24
N LYS A 211 29.40 -19.43 10.92
CA LYS A 211 30.47 -19.22 9.91
C LYS A 211 30.78 -17.72 9.78
N PRO A 212 31.80 -17.18 10.48
CA PRO A 212 32.03 -15.72 10.54
C PRO A 212 32.25 -15.11 9.15
N LYS A 213 32.93 -15.81 8.25
CA LYS A 213 33.17 -15.37 6.88
C LYS A 213 31.89 -15.11 6.09
N MET A 214 30.86 -15.95 6.29
CA MET A 214 29.57 -15.80 5.60
C MET A 214 28.78 -14.60 6.16
N ILE A 215 28.83 -14.41 7.49
CA ILE A 215 28.19 -13.27 8.16
C ILE A 215 28.84 -11.95 7.71
N TYR A 216 30.18 -11.89 7.66
CA TYR A 216 30.89 -10.70 7.20
C TYR A 216 30.64 -10.40 5.72
N MET A 217 30.53 -11.44 4.87
CA MET A 217 30.20 -11.24 3.46
C MET A 217 28.78 -10.69 3.27
N ILE A 218 27.81 -11.24 3.98
CA ILE A 218 26.42 -10.74 3.95
C ILE A 218 26.36 -9.30 4.48
N ALA A 219 27.03 -9.02 5.59
CA ALA A 219 27.08 -7.68 6.17
C ALA A 219 27.73 -6.65 5.21
N LEU A 220 28.78 -7.06 4.47
CA LEU A 220 29.45 -6.21 3.49
C LEU A 220 28.53 -5.92 2.28
N VAL A 221 27.83 -6.96 1.76
CA VAL A 221 26.92 -6.81 0.64
C VAL A 221 25.74 -5.90 1.02
N VAL A 222 25.15 -6.09 2.19
CA VAL A 222 24.06 -5.24 2.68
C VAL A 222 24.56 -3.83 3.00
N GLY A 223 25.73 -3.71 3.65
CA GLY A 223 26.31 -2.42 4.04
C GLY A 223 26.71 -1.54 2.86
N VAL A 224 27.12 -2.12 1.73
CA VAL A 224 27.47 -1.39 0.51
C VAL A 224 26.27 -1.28 -0.43
N GLY A 225 25.50 -2.35 -0.57
CA GLY A 225 24.36 -2.40 -1.52
C GLY A 225 23.22 -1.46 -1.13
N LEU A 226 22.94 -1.33 0.16
CA LEU A 226 21.86 -0.47 0.64
C LEU A 226 22.12 1.03 0.38
N PRO A 227 23.29 1.60 0.72
CA PRO A 227 23.60 2.99 0.37
C PRO A 227 23.66 3.24 -1.14
N VAL A 228 24.25 2.32 -1.91
CA VAL A 228 24.30 2.43 -3.38
C VAL A 228 22.91 2.40 -3.98
N GLY A 229 22.04 1.48 -3.52
CA GLY A 229 20.66 1.41 -3.95
C GLY A 229 19.86 2.68 -3.64
N VAL A 230 20.04 3.24 -2.44
CA VAL A 230 19.42 4.52 -2.06
C VAL A 230 19.93 5.68 -2.90
N ILE A 231 21.25 5.76 -3.13
CA ILE A 231 21.84 6.81 -3.99
C ILE A 231 21.33 6.68 -5.43
N PHE A 232 21.22 5.45 -5.94
CA PHE A 232 20.69 5.19 -7.28
C PHE A 232 19.21 5.59 -7.39
N LEU A 233 18.37 5.24 -6.41
CA LEU A 233 16.96 5.65 -6.37
C LEU A 233 16.80 7.17 -6.23
N LEU A 234 17.62 7.80 -5.40
CA LEU A 234 17.66 9.26 -5.28
C LEU A 234 18.18 9.93 -6.56
N GLY A 235 19.06 9.26 -7.31
CA GLY A 235 19.52 9.69 -8.63
C GLY A 235 18.43 9.66 -9.68
N LEU A 236 17.55 8.63 -9.65
CA LEU A 236 16.41 8.51 -10.55
C LEU A 236 15.31 9.55 -10.29
N THR A 237 15.21 10.05 -9.05
CA THR A 237 14.21 11.08 -8.69
C THR A 237 14.66 12.51 -8.92
N LYS A 238 15.97 12.72 -9.20
CA LYS A 238 16.50 14.05 -9.50
C LYS A 238 16.41 14.34 -11.00
N PHE A 239 15.28 14.82 -11.43
CA PHE A 239 15.16 15.52 -12.70
C PHE A 239 15.88 16.88 -12.58
N LYS A 240 17.18 16.88 -12.83
CA LYS A 240 17.95 18.12 -12.98
C LYS A 240 18.12 18.36 -14.48
N ILE A 241 17.61 19.49 -14.92
CA ILE A 241 17.88 19.99 -16.28
C ILE A 241 19.35 20.44 -16.27
N GLU A 242 20.22 19.69 -16.95
CA GLU A 242 21.69 19.96 -16.97
C GLU A 242 22.17 20.59 -18.28
N GLY A 243 21.30 20.80 -19.27
CA GLY A 243 21.74 21.36 -20.54
C GLY A 243 20.67 22.05 -21.37
N ARG A 244 21.14 22.95 -22.24
CA ARG A 244 20.33 23.71 -23.20
C ARG A 244 19.48 22.83 -24.12
N GLY A 245 19.92 21.59 -24.42
CA GLY A 245 19.23 20.62 -25.25
C GLY A 245 18.01 19.95 -24.59
N ASP A 246 17.88 19.99 -23.26
CA ASP A 246 16.74 19.40 -22.57
C ASP A 246 15.57 20.40 -22.50
N VAL A 247 15.87 21.71 -22.62
CA VAL A 247 14.85 22.77 -22.69
C VAL A 247 14.29 22.87 -24.11
N GLU A 248 15.09 22.63 -25.14
CA GLU A 248 14.66 22.65 -26.55
C GLU A 248 13.63 21.55 -26.89
N LYS A 249 13.60 20.44 -26.13
CA LYS A 249 12.63 19.35 -26.33
C LYS A 249 11.28 19.61 -25.67
N LEU A 250 11.17 20.60 -24.79
CA LEU A 250 9.98 20.88 -23.99
C LEU A 250 9.25 22.16 -24.39
N THR A 251 9.84 23.00 -25.23
CA THR A 251 9.17 24.23 -25.69
C THR A 251 9.56 24.55 -27.13
N SER A 252 8.58 24.98 -27.93
CA SER A 252 8.75 25.39 -29.33
C SER A 252 9.02 26.90 -29.50
N LEU A 253 9.38 27.61 -28.46
CA LEU A 253 9.68 29.04 -28.50
C LEU A 253 11.19 29.24 -28.73
N PRO A 254 11.60 30.11 -29.66
CA PRO A 254 13.01 30.40 -29.89
C PRO A 254 13.58 31.19 -28.69
N ILE A 255 14.68 30.70 -28.14
CA ILE A 255 15.49 31.35 -27.12
C ILE A 255 16.75 31.91 -27.76
#